data_e92fbf554a056b1c599ba2c05a1860cb
#
_entry.id   e92fbf554a056b1c599ba2c05a1860cb
#
_cell.length_a   1.000
_cell.length_b   1.000
_cell.length_c   1.000
_cell.angle_alpha   90.00
_cell.angle_beta   90.00
_cell.angle_gamma   90.00
#
_symmetry.space_group_name_H-M   'P 1'
#
loop_
_entity.id
_entity.type
_entity.pdbx_description
1 polymer ?
#
loop_
_entity_poly.entity_id
_entity_poly.type
_entity_poly.pdbx_seq_one_letter_code
_entity_poly.pdbx_strand_id
1 'polypeptide(L)'
;MNEQINVLKPFELSGNDLQSLFRTADWLQERTYRHVFNTNNLKVLSFYSVRERNGKYEMSFLVIDPLYPFVQHDDTLKFDKKILMANQEVYEVVCESGLVFMIDAQIFIVDRKAFASIGSLLDCHGRMLYNGWIGRDLCIADAIADMDHIDLIYRENGKDNVKYVIAVLGEKQTYYSLKESIKKSFLLLPASREKTLYKWRIKNDAFYMWIDYPKYQETICGFVWDFGIMICRSNLEKQYCYFHCYARCGEVYLILYTEKIHLYKKTAEKKKRLCDQFPQICRKFYQQLYELQCDMGKEEVISVMLHDRKYLDKLLSKVNMRRLIGSIRYKEMKDQLWRKLSDKNLTTVYQVYWEILKTGYSYMKELNDRYQAAYMSGMKELPGILKQEFVQKKRKKDTVDGQISIFECINL
;
A
#
# COMPACT_ATOMS: atom_id res chain seq x y z
N MET A 1 27.76 3.33 -1.87
CA MET A 1 26.76 2.25 -1.90
C MET A 1 25.64 2.45 -2.94
N ASN A 2 25.51 3.60 -3.57
CA ASN A 2 24.33 3.95 -4.39
C ASN A 2 24.63 4.19 -5.89
N GLU A 3 25.82 3.90 -6.38
CA GLU A 3 26.18 4.25 -7.78
C GLU A 3 25.56 3.32 -8.85
N GLN A 4 24.94 2.21 -8.46
CA GLN A 4 24.39 1.22 -9.39
C GLN A 4 22.86 1.16 -9.40
N ILE A 5 22.16 1.96 -8.57
CA ILE A 5 20.69 1.90 -8.54
C ILE A 5 20.15 2.71 -9.71
N ASN A 6 19.54 2.01 -10.66
CA ASN A 6 18.79 2.65 -11.72
C ASN A 6 17.44 3.13 -11.15
N VAL A 7 17.32 4.46 -10.94
CA VAL A 7 16.08 5.08 -10.43
C VAL A 7 14.92 5.06 -11.42
N LEU A 8 15.16 4.56 -12.61
CA LEU A 8 14.17 4.49 -13.69
C LEU A 8 13.43 3.14 -13.69
N LYS A 9 14.05 2.09 -13.14
CA LYS A 9 13.39 0.81 -12.90
C LYS A 9 12.63 0.83 -11.58
N PRO A 10 11.63 -0.04 -11.42
CA PRO A 10 11.06 -0.28 -10.11
C PRO A 10 12.17 -0.58 -9.11
N PHE A 11 12.34 0.31 -8.13
CA PHE A 11 13.37 0.16 -7.10
C PHE A 11 12.76 0.06 -5.72
N GLU A 12 13.46 -0.65 -4.85
CA GLU A 12 13.13 -0.72 -3.44
C GLU A 12 14.38 -0.53 -2.61
N LEU A 13 14.35 0.45 -1.72
CA LEU A 13 15.40 0.79 -0.78
C LEU A 13 14.86 0.67 0.64
N SER A 14 15.65 0.14 1.54
CA SER A 14 15.24 -0.04 2.93
C SER A 14 16.41 0.11 3.90
N GLY A 15 16.09 0.35 5.14
CA GLY A 15 17.06 0.48 6.23
C GLY A 15 16.35 0.58 7.58
N ASN A 16 17.14 0.77 8.62
CA ASN A 16 16.67 0.79 10.01
C ASN A 16 17.16 2.00 10.81
N ASP A 17 17.78 2.98 10.16
CA ASP A 17 18.23 4.20 10.81
C ASP A 17 17.78 5.47 10.05
N LEU A 18 17.63 6.57 10.78
CA LEU A 18 17.18 7.85 10.25
C LEU A 18 18.21 8.49 9.31
N GLN A 19 19.48 8.28 9.56
CA GLN A 19 20.55 8.92 8.77
C GLN A 19 20.56 8.33 7.36
N SER A 20 20.45 6.99 7.24
CA SER A 20 20.35 6.32 5.94
C SER A 20 19.08 6.71 5.21
N LEU A 21 17.94 6.85 5.91
CA LEU A 21 16.70 7.34 5.32
C LEU A 21 16.87 8.74 4.71
N PHE A 22 17.43 9.70 5.46
CA PHE A 22 17.63 11.05 4.97
C PHE A 22 18.64 11.12 3.83
N ARG A 23 19.76 10.39 3.92
CA ARG A 23 20.73 10.29 2.82
C ARG A 23 20.09 9.75 1.54
N THR A 24 19.24 8.73 1.67
CA THR A 24 18.52 8.16 0.53
C THR A 24 17.51 9.16 -0.04
N ALA A 25 16.79 9.88 0.81
CA ALA A 25 15.86 10.92 0.36
C ALA A 25 16.57 12.08 -0.33
N ASP A 26 17.73 12.51 0.15
CA ASP A 26 18.57 13.52 -0.49
C ASP A 26 19.08 13.06 -1.85
N TRP A 27 19.61 11.86 -1.92
CA TRP A 27 20.08 11.25 -3.17
C TRP A 27 18.98 11.15 -4.24
N LEU A 28 17.74 10.79 -3.86
CA LEU A 28 16.60 10.77 -4.76
C LEU A 28 16.18 12.20 -5.17
N GLN A 29 16.22 13.15 -4.25
CA GLN A 29 15.84 14.54 -4.51
C GLN A 29 16.79 15.20 -5.49
N GLU A 30 18.09 14.99 -5.40
CA GLU A 30 19.10 15.52 -6.33
C GLU A 30 18.88 15.07 -7.79
N ARG A 31 18.13 13.96 -7.99
CA ARG A 31 17.81 13.40 -9.30
C ARG A 31 16.37 13.62 -9.72
N THR A 32 15.62 14.38 -8.94
CA THR A 32 14.21 14.65 -9.19
C THR A 32 14.04 16.13 -9.49
N TYR A 33 13.57 16.42 -10.67
CA TYR A 33 13.35 17.76 -11.18
C TYR A 33 11.86 18.06 -11.23
N ARG A 34 11.51 19.33 -11.07
CA ARG A 34 10.17 19.85 -11.31
C ARG A 34 10.26 21.00 -12.29
N HIS A 35 9.45 20.96 -13.32
CA HIS A 35 9.38 22.04 -14.29
C HIS A 35 7.96 22.22 -14.81
N VAL A 36 7.57 23.48 -14.97
CA VAL A 36 6.29 23.87 -15.59
C VAL A 36 6.56 24.19 -17.05
N PHE A 37 5.99 23.41 -17.95
CA PHE A 37 6.14 23.56 -19.38
C PHE A 37 4.91 24.21 -19.99
N ASN A 38 5.11 25.07 -20.99
CA ASN A 38 4.03 25.56 -21.83
C ASN A 38 3.53 24.43 -22.73
N THR A 39 2.23 24.22 -22.77
CA THR A 39 1.60 23.16 -23.57
C THR A 39 1.72 23.39 -25.07
N ASN A 40 1.91 24.62 -25.53
CA ASN A 40 2.15 24.93 -26.94
C ASN A 40 3.38 24.22 -27.53
N ASN A 41 4.38 23.92 -26.70
CA ASN A 41 5.61 23.23 -27.10
C ASN A 41 5.56 21.72 -26.87
N LEU A 42 4.42 21.22 -26.37
CA LEU A 42 4.25 19.81 -26.03
C LEU A 42 3.63 19.07 -27.20
N LYS A 43 4.19 17.90 -27.50
CA LYS A 43 3.59 16.93 -28.46
C LYS A 43 3.45 15.59 -27.76
N VAL A 44 2.35 14.92 -28.02
CA VAL A 44 2.09 13.56 -27.54
C VAL A 44 2.61 12.58 -28.58
N LEU A 45 3.46 11.67 -28.14
CA LEU A 45 4.01 10.62 -29.00
C LEU A 45 3.27 9.31 -28.73
N SER A 46 2.42 8.90 -29.68
CA SER A 46 1.69 7.63 -29.60
C SER A 46 2.54 6.49 -30.14
N PHE A 47 2.86 5.54 -29.27
CA PHE A 47 3.65 4.36 -29.65
C PHE A 47 2.84 3.43 -30.54
N TYR A 48 3.39 3.01 -31.70
CA TYR A 48 2.68 2.13 -32.61
C TYR A 48 3.48 0.91 -33.10
N SER A 49 4.80 0.95 -33.08
CA SER A 49 5.60 -0.22 -33.47
C SER A 49 7.01 -0.20 -32.88
N VAL A 50 7.60 -1.37 -32.77
CA VAL A 50 8.99 -1.57 -32.35
C VAL A 50 9.68 -2.59 -33.23
N ARG A 51 10.99 -2.38 -33.46
CA ARG A 51 11.89 -3.35 -34.10
C ARG A 51 13.14 -3.49 -33.24
N GLU A 52 13.51 -4.71 -32.93
CA GLU A 52 14.79 -4.98 -32.26
C GLU A 52 15.90 -5.08 -33.31
N ARG A 53 16.98 -4.34 -33.07
CA ARG A 53 18.20 -4.40 -33.89
C ARG A 53 19.43 -4.36 -32.99
N ASN A 54 20.25 -5.41 -33.01
CA ASN A 54 21.52 -5.49 -32.28
C ASN A 54 21.41 -5.14 -30.77
N GLY A 55 20.36 -5.66 -30.09
CA GLY A 55 20.12 -5.40 -28.67
C GLY A 55 19.62 -3.98 -28.37
N LYS A 56 19.25 -3.20 -29.40
CA LYS A 56 18.57 -1.91 -29.27
C LYS A 56 17.17 -2.00 -29.84
N TYR A 57 16.28 -1.19 -29.32
CA TYR A 57 14.88 -1.11 -29.72
C TYR A 57 14.66 0.18 -30.51
N GLU A 58 14.33 0.02 -31.79
CA GLU A 58 13.87 1.11 -32.66
C GLU A 58 12.36 1.25 -32.47
N MET A 59 11.95 2.21 -31.67
CA MET A 59 10.54 2.48 -31.37
C MET A 59 10.03 3.58 -32.28
N SER A 60 8.86 3.34 -32.88
CA SER A 60 8.21 4.28 -33.77
C SER A 60 6.97 4.86 -33.11
N PHE A 61 6.81 6.17 -33.22
CA PHE A 61 5.71 6.93 -32.64
C PHE A 61 5.02 7.76 -33.71
N LEU A 62 3.70 7.90 -33.58
CA LEU A 62 2.94 8.94 -34.28
C LEU A 62 2.99 10.22 -33.42
N VAL A 63 3.29 11.34 -34.07
CA VAL A 63 3.35 12.64 -33.39
C VAL A 63 1.97 13.28 -33.41
N ILE A 64 1.41 13.56 -32.25
CA ILE A 64 0.13 14.23 -32.08
C ILE A 64 0.41 15.62 -31.50
N ASP A 65 0.12 16.66 -32.26
CA ASP A 65 0.18 18.03 -31.80
C ASP A 65 -1.13 18.40 -31.10
N PRO A 66 -1.16 18.78 -29.81
CA PRO A 66 -2.39 19.16 -29.12
C PRO A 66 -3.15 20.30 -29.78
N LEU A 67 -2.44 21.25 -30.41
CA LEU A 67 -3.06 22.39 -31.09
C LEU A 67 -3.57 22.03 -32.50
N TYR A 68 -2.91 21.05 -33.12
CA TYR A 68 -3.24 20.61 -34.48
C TYR A 68 -3.20 19.09 -34.55
N PRO A 69 -4.12 18.39 -33.87
CA PRO A 69 -4.03 16.94 -33.71
C PRO A 69 -4.14 16.17 -35.03
N PHE A 70 -4.65 16.84 -36.08
CA PHE A 70 -4.81 16.24 -37.41
C PHE A 70 -4.30 17.20 -38.51
N VAL A 71 -3.38 16.72 -39.32
CA VAL A 71 -3.06 17.36 -40.59
C VAL A 71 -3.92 16.67 -41.67
N GLN A 72 -4.96 17.35 -42.13
CA GLN A 72 -5.82 16.84 -43.19
C GLN A 72 -5.12 17.05 -44.55
N HIS A 73 -4.63 15.99 -45.16
CA HIS A 73 -4.19 15.97 -46.55
C HIS A 73 -5.06 14.97 -47.31
N ASP A 74 -5.82 15.46 -48.29
CA ASP A 74 -6.59 14.66 -49.24
C ASP A 74 -7.37 13.49 -48.60
N ASP A 75 -8.32 13.79 -47.72
CA ASP A 75 -9.18 12.81 -47.01
C ASP A 75 -8.46 11.70 -46.22
N THR A 76 -7.15 11.79 -46.07
CA THR A 76 -6.37 10.87 -45.22
C THR A 76 -5.72 11.57 -44.03
N LEU A 77 -5.95 11.04 -42.84
CA LEU A 77 -5.25 11.49 -41.64
C LEU A 77 -3.79 11.04 -41.72
N LYS A 78 -2.87 11.98 -41.83
CA LYS A 78 -1.44 11.70 -41.81
C LYS A 78 -0.84 12.23 -40.49
N PHE A 79 -0.13 11.37 -39.81
CA PHE A 79 0.65 11.75 -38.62
C PHE A 79 2.13 11.78 -38.99
N ASP A 80 2.83 12.78 -38.46
CA ASP A 80 4.27 12.77 -38.50
C ASP A 80 4.78 11.59 -37.67
N LYS A 81 5.94 11.05 -38.07
CA LYS A 81 6.57 9.92 -37.37
C LYS A 81 7.83 10.35 -36.67
N LYS A 82 7.98 9.87 -35.43
CA LYS A 82 9.21 10.01 -34.65
C LYS A 82 9.78 8.64 -34.37
N ILE A 83 11.08 8.48 -34.56
CA ILE A 83 11.80 7.24 -34.20
C ILE A 83 12.69 7.54 -33.01
N LEU A 84 12.64 6.68 -32.00
CA LEU A 84 13.47 6.71 -30.82
C LEU A 84 14.27 5.40 -30.75
N MET A 85 15.59 5.53 -30.71
CA MET A 85 16.48 4.39 -30.43
C MET A 85 16.63 4.25 -28.93
N ALA A 86 16.24 3.12 -28.37
CA ALA A 86 16.20 2.88 -26.95
C ALA A 86 16.97 1.60 -26.58
N ASN A 87 17.47 1.58 -25.35
CA ASN A 87 17.88 0.35 -24.70
C ASN A 87 16.65 -0.42 -24.17
N GLN A 88 16.85 -1.62 -23.68
CA GLN A 88 15.77 -2.44 -23.12
C GLN A 88 15.04 -1.75 -21.96
N GLU A 89 15.73 -1.00 -21.12
CA GLU A 89 15.15 -0.33 -19.95
C GLU A 89 14.12 0.72 -20.36
N VAL A 90 14.48 1.57 -21.31
CA VAL A 90 13.59 2.59 -21.90
C VAL A 90 12.40 1.94 -22.59
N TYR A 91 12.63 0.87 -23.33
CA TYR A 91 11.58 0.11 -24.00
C TYR A 91 10.56 -0.48 -23.02
N GLU A 92 11.01 -1.10 -21.94
CA GLU A 92 10.15 -1.66 -20.89
C GLU A 92 9.22 -0.59 -20.28
N VAL A 93 9.76 0.59 -19.94
CA VAL A 93 8.96 1.70 -19.36
C VAL A 93 7.94 2.23 -20.38
N VAL A 94 8.32 2.36 -21.65
CA VAL A 94 7.37 2.76 -22.71
C VAL A 94 6.26 1.72 -22.86
N CYS A 95 6.58 0.43 -22.80
CA CYS A 95 5.58 -0.63 -22.89
C CYS A 95 4.57 -0.62 -21.72
N GLU A 96 4.98 -0.16 -20.54
CA GLU A 96 4.09 -0.11 -19.37
C GLU A 96 3.00 0.96 -19.48
N SER A 97 3.33 2.16 -19.98
CA SER A 97 2.39 3.29 -20.08
C SER A 97 1.95 3.56 -21.51
N GLY A 98 2.83 3.34 -22.47
CA GLY A 98 2.66 3.67 -23.88
C GLY A 98 2.53 5.15 -24.17
N LEU A 99 2.80 6.03 -23.19
CA LEU A 99 2.67 7.49 -23.32
C LEU A 99 4.05 8.14 -23.23
N VAL A 100 4.36 8.95 -24.21
CA VAL A 100 5.60 9.72 -24.28
C VAL A 100 5.26 11.16 -24.69
N PHE A 101 5.86 12.14 -24.02
CA PHE A 101 5.79 13.53 -24.43
C PHE A 101 7.08 13.94 -25.11
N MET A 102 6.98 14.83 -26.09
CA MET A 102 8.09 15.57 -26.62
C MET A 102 7.86 17.05 -26.32
N ILE A 103 8.77 17.67 -25.57
CA ILE A 103 8.70 19.09 -25.18
C ILE A 103 10.05 19.71 -25.52
N ASP A 104 10.07 20.76 -26.34
CA ASP A 104 11.30 21.43 -26.80
C ASP A 104 12.35 20.42 -27.32
N ALA A 105 11.92 19.47 -28.14
CA ALA A 105 12.72 18.36 -28.71
C ALA A 105 13.26 17.35 -27.68
N GLN A 106 12.98 17.50 -26.40
CA GLN A 106 13.33 16.53 -25.35
C GLN A 106 12.26 15.47 -25.18
N ILE A 107 12.66 14.25 -24.89
CA ILE A 107 11.77 13.10 -24.73
C ILE A 107 11.48 12.84 -23.25
N PHE A 108 10.21 12.82 -22.91
CA PHE A 108 9.68 12.55 -21.58
C PHE A 108 8.81 11.29 -21.62
N ILE A 109 9.31 10.19 -21.07
CA ILE A 109 8.58 8.94 -20.97
C ILE A 109 7.75 8.96 -19.69
N VAL A 110 6.46 8.69 -19.80
CA VAL A 110 5.54 8.73 -18.68
C VAL A 110 5.55 7.38 -17.97
N ASP A 111 5.90 7.33 -16.67
CA ASP A 111 5.76 6.15 -15.82
C ASP A 111 4.28 5.78 -15.68
N ARG A 112 3.98 4.50 -15.49
CA ARG A 112 2.62 3.98 -15.27
C ARG A 112 1.87 4.70 -14.14
N LYS A 113 2.56 5.13 -13.08
CA LYS A 113 1.94 5.88 -11.96
C LYS A 113 1.61 7.30 -12.36
N ALA A 114 2.54 7.97 -13.06
CA ALA A 114 2.31 9.30 -13.61
C ALA A 114 1.16 9.29 -14.63
N PHE A 115 1.04 8.21 -15.40
CA PHE A 115 -0.09 8.02 -16.30
C PHE A 115 -1.45 8.03 -15.59
N ALA A 116 -1.55 7.38 -14.42
CA ALA A 116 -2.77 7.43 -13.62
C ALA A 116 -3.09 8.86 -13.10
N SER A 117 -2.07 9.68 -12.85
CA SER A 117 -2.22 11.09 -12.47
C SER A 117 -2.73 11.95 -13.61
N ILE A 118 -2.21 11.70 -14.80
CA ILE A 118 -2.67 12.37 -16.04
C ILE A 118 -4.16 12.12 -16.23
N GLY A 119 -4.60 10.88 -16.13
CA GLY A 119 -6.02 10.54 -16.21
C GLY A 119 -6.89 11.30 -15.22
N SER A 120 -6.39 11.47 -13.99
CA SER A 120 -7.10 12.25 -12.96
C SER A 120 -7.03 13.76 -13.18
N LEU A 121 -5.94 14.27 -13.73
CA LEU A 121 -5.75 15.70 -14.03
C LEU A 121 -6.66 16.16 -15.16
N LEU A 122 -6.73 15.35 -16.21
CA LEU A 122 -7.47 15.65 -17.44
C LEU A 122 -8.94 15.20 -17.38
N ASP A 123 -9.41 14.73 -16.23
CA ASP A 123 -10.74 14.14 -16.02
C ASP A 123 -11.07 13.01 -17.03
N CYS A 124 -10.02 12.41 -17.57
CA CYS A 124 -10.11 11.28 -18.48
C CYS A 124 -10.28 9.99 -17.68
N HIS A 125 -11.51 9.64 -17.33
CA HIS A 125 -11.80 8.44 -16.55
C HIS A 125 -12.40 7.31 -17.39
N GLY A 126 -12.08 6.08 -17.03
CA GLY A 126 -12.76 4.88 -17.49
C GLY A 126 -12.36 4.40 -18.90
N ARG A 127 -13.34 4.15 -19.76
CA ARG A 127 -13.15 3.46 -21.04
C ARG A 127 -12.25 4.19 -22.04
N MET A 128 -12.10 5.50 -21.95
CA MET A 128 -11.21 6.29 -22.81
C MET A 128 -9.75 5.86 -22.68
N LEU A 129 -9.32 5.48 -21.49
CA LEU A 129 -7.95 5.00 -21.25
C LEU A 129 -7.67 3.60 -21.80
N TYR A 130 -8.72 2.88 -22.27
CA TYR A 130 -8.61 1.52 -22.79
C TYR A 130 -8.87 1.41 -24.31
N ASN A 131 -9.19 2.51 -25.00
CA ASN A 131 -9.57 2.52 -26.42
C ASN A 131 -8.41 2.35 -27.41
N GLY A 132 -7.39 1.56 -27.07
CA GLY A 132 -6.18 1.46 -27.89
C GLY A 132 -5.29 2.69 -27.73
N TRP A 133 -4.01 2.53 -28.05
CA TRP A 133 -3.03 3.56 -27.69
C TRP A 133 -3.28 4.90 -28.41
N ILE A 134 -3.52 4.87 -29.71
CA ILE A 134 -3.72 6.10 -30.48
C ILE A 134 -4.99 6.86 -30.07
N GLY A 135 -6.10 6.17 -29.87
CA GLY A 135 -7.37 6.81 -29.47
C GLY A 135 -7.29 7.45 -28.09
N ARG A 136 -6.59 6.78 -27.16
CA ARG A 136 -6.28 7.30 -25.83
C ARG A 136 -5.39 8.54 -25.92
N ASP A 137 -4.33 8.48 -26.72
CA ASP A 137 -3.33 9.55 -26.81
C ASP A 137 -3.88 10.79 -27.50
N LEU A 138 -4.82 10.60 -28.44
CA LEU A 138 -5.62 11.69 -29.02
C LEU A 138 -6.49 12.39 -27.97
N CYS A 139 -7.20 11.63 -27.11
CA CYS A 139 -7.98 12.22 -26.01
C CYS A 139 -7.09 12.98 -25.00
N ILE A 140 -5.88 12.47 -24.73
CA ILE A 140 -4.93 13.15 -23.86
C ILE A 140 -4.42 14.43 -24.50
N ALA A 141 -4.10 14.41 -25.81
CA ALA A 141 -3.67 15.58 -26.54
C ALA A 141 -4.74 16.67 -26.58
N ASP A 142 -5.99 16.30 -26.85
CA ASP A 142 -7.16 17.19 -26.84
C ASP A 142 -7.34 17.87 -25.47
N ALA A 143 -7.30 17.08 -24.39
CA ALA A 143 -7.41 17.61 -23.04
C ALA A 143 -6.20 18.50 -22.62
N ILE A 144 -5.01 18.23 -23.17
CA ILE A 144 -3.82 19.09 -22.95
C ILE A 144 -3.94 20.42 -23.72
N ALA A 145 -4.62 20.41 -24.89
CA ALA A 145 -4.84 21.63 -25.69
C ALA A 145 -5.62 22.71 -24.92
N ASP A 146 -6.49 22.29 -24.00
CA ASP A 146 -7.24 23.21 -23.14
C ASP A 146 -6.44 23.76 -21.93
N MET A 147 -5.16 23.38 -21.80
CA MET A 147 -4.30 23.80 -20.70
C MET A 147 -3.22 24.77 -21.20
N ASP A 148 -2.95 25.84 -20.43
CA ASP A 148 -1.83 26.77 -20.73
C ASP A 148 -0.47 26.16 -20.42
N HIS A 149 -0.42 25.32 -19.39
CA HIS A 149 0.83 24.71 -18.92
C HIS A 149 0.61 23.35 -18.22
N ILE A 150 1.66 22.57 -18.22
CA ILE A 150 1.73 21.27 -17.53
C ILE A 150 2.93 21.26 -16.56
N ASP A 151 2.70 20.83 -15.32
CA ASP A 151 3.71 20.77 -14.27
C ASP A 151 4.18 19.33 -14.11
N LEU A 152 5.40 19.06 -14.55
CA LEU A 152 5.98 17.71 -14.56
C LEU A 152 7.02 17.55 -13.46
N ILE A 153 6.96 16.42 -12.77
CA ILE A 153 8.04 15.92 -11.92
C ILE A 153 8.68 14.75 -12.64
N TYR A 154 9.98 14.85 -12.90
CA TYR A 154 10.70 13.87 -13.68
C TYR A 154 12.09 13.59 -13.12
N ARG A 155 12.69 12.49 -13.59
CA ARG A 155 14.09 12.10 -13.32
C ARG A 155 14.85 11.98 -14.62
N GLU A 156 16.14 12.26 -14.54
CA GLU A 156 17.08 12.06 -15.63
C GLU A 156 18.03 10.91 -15.30
N ASN A 157 18.25 10.05 -16.28
CA ASN A 157 19.40 9.17 -16.25
C ASN A 157 20.52 9.85 -17.05
N GLY A 158 21.58 10.26 -16.39
CA GLY A 158 22.67 11.02 -17.02
C GLY A 158 23.34 10.34 -18.25
N LYS A 159 22.89 9.15 -18.66
CA LYS A 159 23.40 8.40 -19.80
C LYS A 159 22.54 8.52 -21.08
N ASP A 160 21.26 8.84 -20.94
CA ASP A 160 20.32 8.89 -22.04
C ASP A 160 19.64 10.28 -22.04
N ASN A 161 19.44 10.88 -23.22
CA ASN A 161 18.68 12.15 -23.35
C ASN A 161 17.17 11.97 -23.10
N VAL A 162 16.81 11.01 -22.25
CA VAL A 162 15.43 10.64 -21.95
C VAL A 162 15.14 11.01 -20.50
N LYS A 163 14.01 11.65 -20.30
CA LYS A 163 13.49 12.04 -18.99
C LYS A 163 12.30 11.16 -18.62
N TYR A 164 12.18 10.79 -17.36
CA TYR A 164 11.12 9.90 -16.89
C TYR A 164 10.17 10.66 -15.98
N VAL A 165 8.95 10.88 -16.45
CA VAL A 165 7.89 11.55 -15.71
C VAL A 165 7.35 10.59 -14.65
N ILE A 166 7.51 10.97 -13.39
CA ILE A 166 7.07 10.20 -12.22
C ILE A 166 5.80 10.76 -11.58
N ALA A 167 5.45 12.00 -11.88
CA ALA A 167 4.20 12.62 -11.46
C ALA A 167 3.85 13.82 -12.34
N VAL A 168 2.55 14.09 -12.46
CA VAL A 168 2.01 15.30 -13.09
C VAL A 168 1.15 16.01 -12.05
N LEU A 169 1.34 17.31 -11.90
CA LEU A 169 0.63 18.11 -10.89
C LEU A 169 -0.40 19.03 -11.56
N GLY A 170 -1.59 19.09 -10.96
CA GLY A 170 -2.57 20.10 -11.29
C GLY A 170 -2.21 21.46 -10.66
N GLU A 171 -2.76 22.55 -11.21
CA GLU A 171 -2.49 23.93 -10.82
C GLU A 171 -2.59 24.23 -9.31
N LYS A 172 -3.51 23.54 -8.61
CA LYS A 172 -3.75 23.73 -7.17
C LYS A 172 -2.97 22.76 -6.29
N GLN A 173 -2.09 21.93 -6.89
CA GLN A 173 -1.33 20.94 -6.14
C GLN A 173 0.04 21.47 -5.75
N THR A 174 0.37 21.39 -4.47
CA THR A 174 1.69 21.71 -3.95
C THR A 174 2.55 20.46 -3.96
N TYR A 175 3.71 20.54 -4.60
CA TYR A 175 4.69 19.47 -4.55
C TYR A 175 5.46 19.51 -3.23
N TYR A 176 5.57 18.36 -2.60
CA TYR A 176 6.50 18.14 -1.50
C TYR A 176 7.50 17.07 -1.89
N SER A 177 8.75 17.40 -1.81
CA SER A 177 9.81 16.41 -1.99
C SER A 177 9.69 15.27 -0.97
N LEU A 178 10.32 14.16 -1.27
CA LEU A 178 10.35 13.01 -0.36
C LEU A 178 10.92 13.42 1.01
N LYS A 179 12.03 14.16 1.02
CA LYS A 179 12.67 14.67 2.25
C LYS A 179 11.77 15.57 3.08
N GLU A 180 11.09 16.54 2.44
CA GLU A 180 10.14 17.42 3.14
C GLU A 180 8.96 16.63 3.71
N SER A 181 8.45 15.67 2.96
CA SER A 181 7.35 14.82 3.41
C SER A 181 7.74 13.98 4.62
N ILE A 182 8.94 13.41 4.63
CA ILE A 182 9.49 12.68 5.77
C ILE A 182 9.62 13.61 6.97
N LYS A 183 10.27 14.77 6.82
CA LYS A 183 10.44 15.75 7.91
C LYS A 183 9.11 16.21 8.50
N LYS A 184 8.15 16.60 7.66
CA LYS A 184 6.82 17.01 8.10
C LYS A 184 6.07 15.89 8.84
N SER A 185 6.18 14.67 8.33
CA SER A 185 5.55 13.50 8.96
C SER A 185 6.10 13.24 10.37
N PHE A 186 7.40 13.39 10.57
CA PHE A 186 8.01 13.27 11.91
C PHE A 186 7.48 14.30 12.90
N LEU A 187 7.20 15.52 12.46
CA LEU A 187 6.64 16.59 13.32
C LEU A 187 5.19 16.30 13.76
N LEU A 188 4.50 15.42 13.04
CA LEU A 188 3.12 15.03 13.34
C LEU A 188 3.02 13.86 14.33
N LEU A 189 4.12 13.17 14.59
CA LEU A 189 4.16 12.04 15.53
C LEU A 189 3.95 12.49 16.97
N PRO A 190 3.36 11.63 17.83
CA PRO A 190 3.33 11.83 19.27
C PRO A 190 4.73 12.08 19.81
N ALA A 191 4.84 13.06 20.71
CA ALA A 191 6.11 13.36 21.36
C ALA A 191 6.49 12.21 22.31
N SER A 192 7.67 11.64 22.11
CA SER A 192 8.29 10.67 23.02
C SER A 192 9.80 10.75 22.84
N ARG A 193 10.54 10.75 23.94
CA ARG A 193 12.00 10.67 23.92
C ARG A 193 12.49 9.28 23.51
N GLU A 194 11.68 8.26 23.71
CA GLU A 194 12.02 6.84 23.53
C GLU A 194 11.56 6.27 22.18
N LYS A 195 10.89 7.09 21.34
CA LYS A 195 10.47 6.60 20.01
C LYS A 195 11.68 6.27 19.15
N THR A 196 11.66 5.10 18.53
CA THR A 196 12.75 4.60 17.69
C THR A 196 12.26 4.27 16.29
N LEU A 197 13.08 4.54 15.29
CA LEU A 197 12.80 4.07 13.92
C LEU A 197 13.16 2.58 13.86
N TYR A 198 12.14 1.73 13.74
CA TYR A 198 12.33 0.29 13.57
C TYR A 198 12.86 -0.05 12.20
N LYS A 199 12.21 0.46 11.13
CA LYS A 199 12.64 0.31 9.75
C LYS A 199 12.01 1.37 8.86
N TRP A 200 12.60 1.53 7.68
CA TRP A 200 12.00 2.31 6.60
C TRP A 200 12.11 1.57 5.28
N ARG A 201 11.25 1.92 4.34
CA ARG A 201 11.24 1.41 2.97
C ARG A 201 10.80 2.52 2.03
N ILE A 202 11.53 2.70 0.94
CA ILE A 202 11.16 3.54 -0.18
C ILE A 202 11.01 2.64 -1.39
N LYS A 203 9.82 2.61 -1.99
CA LYS A 203 9.51 1.81 -3.16
C LYS A 203 8.86 2.70 -4.21
N ASN A 204 9.58 2.98 -5.29
CA ASN A 204 9.09 3.81 -6.38
C ASN A 204 8.40 5.10 -5.88
N ASP A 205 9.08 5.93 -5.10
CA ASP A 205 8.58 7.18 -4.53
C ASP A 205 7.49 7.06 -3.44
N ALA A 206 6.95 5.89 -3.21
CA ALA A 206 6.23 5.61 -1.98
C ALA A 206 7.21 5.44 -0.83
N PHE A 207 6.94 6.03 0.31
CA PHE A 207 7.74 5.76 1.49
C PHE A 207 6.90 5.17 2.61
N TYR A 208 7.56 4.34 3.41
CA TYR A 208 7.01 3.68 4.58
C TYR A 208 8.02 3.81 5.71
N MET A 209 7.58 4.22 6.89
CA MET A 209 8.40 4.31 8.09
C MET A 209 7.66 3.69 9.25
N TRP A 210 8.30 2.80 9.98
CA TRP A 210 7.77 2.16 11.19
C TRP A 210 8.49 2.73 12.41
N ILE A 211 7.75 3.40 13.27
CA ILE A 211 8.25 4.06 14.48
C ILE A 211 7.68 3.32 15.67
N ASP A 212 8.53 2.63 16.42
CA ASP A 212 8.17 1.97 17.66
C ASP A 212 8.16 2.96 18.84
N TYR A 213 7.31 2.67 19.81
CA TYR A 213 7.21 3.40 21.08
C TYR A 213 7.42 2.43 22.24
N PRO A 214 8.67 2.19 22.68
CA PRO A 214 9.03 1.15 23.67
C PRO A 214 8.24 1.21 24.97
N LYS A 215 7.81 2.40 25.40
CA LYS A 215 6.99 2.56 26.61
C LYS A 215 5.62 1.88 26.56
N TYR A 216 5.17 1.46 25.36
CA TYR A 216 3.92 0.71 25.17
C TYR A 216 4.17 -0.76 24.83
N GLN A 217 5.44 -1.22 24.90
CA GLN A 217 5.76 -2.63 24.73
C GLN A 217 5.16 -3.46 25.87
N GLU A 218 4.56 -4.59 25.52
CA GLU A 218 3.89 -5.47 26.47
C GLU A 218 4.20 -6.93 26.16
N THR A 219 4.21 -7.76 27.19
CA THR A 219 4.43 -9.20 27.04
C THR A 219 3.17 -9.98 27.42
N ILE A 220 2.67 -10.80 26.48
CA ILE A 220 1.47 -11.61 26.65
C ILE A 220 1.78 -13.05 26.28
N CYS A 221 1.57 -13.99 27.19
CA CYS A 221 1.90 -15.41 27.00
C CYS A 221 3.32 -15.67 26.48
N GLY A 222 4.31 -14.89 26.94
CA GLY A 222 5.69 -14.99 26.47
C GLY A 222 5.99 -14.35 25.12
N PHE A 223 5.00 -13.76 24.47
CA PHE A 223 5.16 -13.01 23.21
C PHE A 223 5.27 -11.52 23.49
N VAL A 224 6.32 -10.90 22.94
CA VAL A 224 6.55 -9.46 23.06
C VAL A 224 5.79 -8.74 21.94
N TRP A 225 4.91 -7.83 22.34
CA TRP A 225 4.16 -6.97 21.44
C TRP A 225 4.72 -5.54 21.51
N ASP A 226 5.21 -5.08 20.38
CA ASP A 226 5.62 -3.70 20.17
C ASP A 226 4.46 -2.90 19.60
N PHE A 227 4.30 -1.66 20.05
CA PHE A 227 3.31 -0.74 19.51
C PHE A 227 4.00 0.45 18.85
N GLY A 228 3.46 0.86 17.73
CA GLY A 228 4.07 1.93 16.96
C GLY A 228 3.12 2.61 15.98
N ILE A 229 3.71 3.52 15.20
CA ILE A 229 3.02 4.23 14.13
C ILE A 229 3.80 4.00 12.84
N MET A 230 3.14 3.39 11.86
CA MET A 230 3.64 3.31 10.49
C MET A 230 3.13 4.53 9.72
N ILE A 231 4.04 5.27 9.12
CA ILE A 231 3.72 6.38 8.23
C ILE A 231 3.94 5.92 6.80
N CYS A 232 2.97 6.15 5.93
CA CYS A 232 3.16 5.89 4.51
C CYS A 232 2.57 7.00 3.63
N ARG A 233 3.25 7.24 2.50
CA ARG A 233 2.80 8.07 1.39
C ARG A 233 2.95 7.26 0.11
N SER A 234 1.85 7.06 -0.61
CA SER A 234 1.83 6.12 -1.74
C SER A 234 2.51 6.64 -3.01
N ASN A 235 2.60 7.96 -3.19
CA ASN A 235 3.30 8.62 -4.30
C ASN A 235 3.51 10.11 -4.01
N LEU A 236 4.28 10.79 -4.87
CA LEU A 236 4.65 12.21 -4.71
C LEU A 236 3.48 13.18 -4.91
N GLU A 237 2.45 12.79 -5.66
CA GLU A 237 1.26 13.64 -5.90
C GLU A 237 0.36 13.74 -4.68
N LYS A 238 0.37 12.73 -3.81
CA LYS A 238 -0.49 12.74 -2.63
C LYS A 238 0.01 13.76 -1.61
N GLN A 239 -0.82 14.72 -1.32
CA GLN A 239 -0.55 15.80 -0.35
C GLN A 239 -0.84 15.37 1.10
N TYR A 240 -0.99 14.06 1.33
CA TYR A 240 -1.28 13.48 2.63
C TYR A 240 -0.46 12.21 2.86
N CYS A 241 -0.26 11.91 4.14
CA CYS A 241 0.25 10.63 4.60
C CYS A 241 -0.82 9.89 5.38
N TYR A 242 -0.76 8.57 5.35
CA TYR A 242 -1.48 7.72 6.28
C TYR A 242 -0.60 7.43 7.49
N PHE A 243 -1.18 7.56 8.66
CA PHE A 243 -0.59 7.21 9.94
C PHE A 243 -1.35 6.00 10.48
N HIS A 244 -0.73 4.85 10.45
CA HIS A 244 -1.32 3.60 10.91
C HIS A 244 -0.74 3.26 12.29
N CYS A 245 -1.57 3.34 13.34
CA CYS A 245 -1.20 2.76 14.62
C CYS A 245 -1.14 1.25 14.48
N TYR A 246 -0.04 0.62 14.84
CA TYR A 246 0.14 -0.82 14.71
C TYR A 246 0.54 -1.49 16.02
N ALA A 247 0.26 -2.79 16.09
CA ALA A 247 0.85 -3.72 17.04
C ALA A 247 1.67 -4.76 16.26
N ARG A 248 2.86 -5.08 16.74
CA ARG A 248 3.79 -6.01 16.09
C ARG A 248 4.27 -7.06 17.08
N CYS A 249 4.30 -8.31 16.65
CA CYS A 249 4.92 -9.41 17.36
C CYS A 249 5.80 -10.20 16.39
N GLY A 250 7.12 -10.07 16.54
CA GLY A 250 8.07 -10.57 15.57
C GLY A 250 7.88 -9.93 14.19
N GLU A 251 7.68 -10.74 13.15
CA GLU A 251 7.42 -10.27 11.78
C GLU A 251 5.95 -9.89 11.54
N VAL A 252 5.04 -10.39 12.37
CA VAL A 252 3.60 -10.18 12.20
C VAL A 252 3.21 -8.83 12.76
N TYR A 253 2.52 -8.01 11.98
CA TYR A 253 1.97 -6.75 12.46
C TYR A 253 0.51 -6.54 12.03
N LEU A 254 -0.21 -5.79 12.84
CA LEU A 254 -1.63 -5.47 12.68
C LEU A 254 -1.82 -3.97 12.64
N ILE A 255 -2.71 -3.49 11.77
CA ILE A 255 -3.11 -2.09 11.73
C ILE A 255 -4.33 -1.92 12.64
N LEU A 256 -4.13 -1.25 13.76
CA LEU A 256 -5.17 -1.03 14.78
C LEU A 256 -6.06 0.17 14.45
N TYR A 257 -5.46 1.24 13.92
CA TYR A 257 -6.13 2.49 13.57
C TYR A 257 -5.41 3.19 12.44
N THR A 258 -6.13 3.98 11.65
CA THR A 258 -5.57 4.76 10.54
C THR A 258 -6.10 6.18 10.58
N GLU A 259 -5.19 7.16 10.53
CA GLU A 259 -5.51 8.56 10.32
C GLU A 259 -4.89 9.07 9.02
N LYS A 260 -5.67 9.80 8.23
CA LYS A 260 -5.22 10.47 7.01
C LYS A 260 -4.93 11.93 7.30
N ILE A 261 -3.66 12.33 7.27
CA ILE A 261 -3.22 13.68 7.61
C ILE A 261 -2.63 14.37 6.38
N HIS A 262 -3.14 15.54 6.05
CA HIS A 262 -2.57 16.39 5.01
C HIS A 262 -1.30 17.08 5.50
N LEU A 263 -0.26 17.14 4.65
CA LEU A 263 1.05 17.70 5.04
C LEU A 263 1.08 19.22 5.08
N TYR A 264 0.10 19.93 4.51
CA TYR A 264 0.11 21.38 4.31
C TYR A 264 -1.13 22.13 4.82
N LYS A 265 -2.24 21.45 5.12
CA LYS A 265 -3.44 22.08 5.71
C LYS A 265 -3.38 22.10 7.23
N LYS A 266 -4.25 22.89 7.86
CA LYS A 266 -4.41 22.91 9.32
C LYS A 266 -4.55 21.47 9.86
N THR A 267 -3.45 20.93 10.39
CA THR A 267 -3.34 19.53 10.82
C THR A 267 -3.42 19.38 12.32
N ALA A 268 -3.53 20.51 13.06
CA ALA A 268 -3.46 20.52 14.53
C ALA A 268 -4.47 19.56 15.18
N GLU A 269 -5.73 19.55 14.71
CA GLU A 269 -6.77 18.67 15.25
C GLU A 269 -6.48 17.20 14.97
N LYS A 270 -6.07 16.85 13.74
CA LYS A 270 -5.76 15.46 13.41
C LYS A 270 -4.50 14.97 14.11
N LYS A 271 -3.48 15.84 14.24
CA LYS A 271 -2.31 15.55 15.06
C LYS A 271 -2.71 15.31 16.51
N LYS A 272 -3.52 16.20 17.09
CA LYS A 272 -4.02 16.05 18.45
C LYS A 272 -4.80 14.74 18.59
N ARG A 273 -5.72 14.46 17.67
CA ARG A 273 -6.46 13.19 17.66
C ARG A 273 -5.55 11.98 17.63
N LEU A 274 -4.56 11.93 16.74
CA LEU A 274 -3.59 10.83 16.68
C LEU A 274 -2.83 10.69 18.01
N CYS A 275 -2.35 11.80 18.59
CA CYS A 275 -1.60 11.80 19.84
C CYS A 275 -2.45 11.32 21.03
N ASP A 276 -3.71 11.75 21.09
CA ASP A 276 -4.62 11.41 22.20
C ASP A 276 -5.16 9.96 22.07
N GLN A 277 -5.39 9.50 20.85
CA GLN A 277 -5.93 8.16 20.60
C GLN A 277 -4.88 7.05 20.65
N PHE A 278 -3.64 7.31 20.24
CA PHE A 278 -2.61 6.27 20.15
C PHE A 278 -2.43 5.49 21.46
N PRO A 279 -2.27 6.13 22.64
CA PRO A 279 -2.17 5.41 23.90
C PRO A 279 -3.41 4.58 24.25
N GLN A 280 -4.60 5.09 23.92
CA GLN A 280 -5.86 4.40 24.17
C GLN A 280 -6.02 3.16 23.28
N ILE A 281 -5.61 3.26 22.01
CA ILE A 281 -5.61 2.16 21.05
C ILE A 281 -4.68 1.05 21.51
N CYS A 282 -3.46 1.39 21.93
CA CYS A 282 -2.48 0.43 22.45
C CYS A 282 -3.06 -0.31 23.67
N ARG A 283 -3.58 0.45 24.65
CA ARG A 283 -4.16 -0.10 25.89
C ARG A 283 -5.37 -0.99 25.59
N LYS A 284 -6.29 -0.54 24.71
CA LYS A 284 -7.48 -1.31 24.36
C LYS A 284 -7.10 -2.63 23.69
N PHE A 285 -6.17 -2.61 22.75
CA PHE A 285 -5.75 -3.84 22.06
C PHE A 285 -5.00 -4.79 23.02
N TYR A 286 -4.10 -4.27 23.84
CA TYR A 286 -3.45 -5.03 24.90
C TYR A 286 -4.46 -5.70 25.82
N GLN A 287 -5.45 -4.96 26.29
CA GLN A 287 -6.51 -5.50 27.13
C GLN A 287 -7.29 -6.63 26.47
N GLN A 288 -7.62 -6.49 25.17
CA GLN A 288 -8.28 -7.56 24.42
C GLN A 288 -7.43 -8.84 24.36
N LEU A 289 -6.13 -8.72 24.13
CA LEU A 289 -5.23 -9.88 24.12
C LEU A 289 -5.05 -10.48 25.52
N TYR A 290 -4.95 -9.64 26.53
CA TYR A 290 -4.86 -10.09 27.93
C TYR A 290 -6.12 -10.86 28.38
N GLU A 291 -7.28 -10.40 27.98
CA GLU A 291 -8.53 -11.10 28.24
C GLU A 291 -8.59 -12.50 27.58
N LEU A 292 -8.02 -12.66 26.37
CA LEU A 292 -7.90 -13.99 25.73
C LEU A 292 -6.93 -14.91 26.49
N GLN A 293 -5.96 -14.36 27.22
CA GLN A 293 -5.06 -15.11 28.07
C GLN A 293 -5.73 -15.54 29.38
N CYS A 294 -6.51 -14.63 29.98
CA CYS A 294 -7.15 -14.83 31.28
C CYS A 294 -8.39 -15.73 31.19
N ASP A 295 -9.06 -15.81 30.03
CA ASP A 295 -10.14 -16.76 29.80
C ASP A 295 -9.60 -18.23 29.73
N MET A 296 -8.64 -18.52 30.59
CA MET A 296 -8.10 -19.83 30.88
C MET A 296 -9.17 -20.65 31.61
N GLY A 297 -9.90 -21.27 30.99
CA GLY A 297 -10.76 -22.20 31.67
C GLY A 297 -11.54 -22.96 30.65
N LYS A 298 -10.87 -23.80 30.04
CA LYS A 298 -11.56 -25.03 29.72
C LYS A 298 -10.95 -25.61 28.45
N GLU A 299 -9.90 -26.32 28.64
CA GLU A 299 -9.31 -27.25 27.68
C GLU A 299 -10.40 -28.00 26.89
N GLU A 300 -11.49 -28.42 27.57
CA GLU A 300 -12.63 -29.07 26.93
C GLU A 300 -13.35 -28.18 25.89
N VAL A 301 -13.58 -26.89 26.15
CA VAL A 301 -14.29 -26.01 25.20
C VAL A 301 -13.43 -25.71 24.00
N ILE A 302 -12.13 -25.48 24.21
CA ILE A 302 -11.17 -25.29 23.11
C ILE A 302 -11.08 -26.57 22.28
N SER A 303 -10.93 -27.71 22.91
CA SER A 303 -10.86 -29.02 22.26
C SER A 303 -12.11 -29.29 21.39
N VAL A 304 -13.31 -29.15 21.95
CA VAL A 304 -14.56 -29.35 21.20
C VAL A 304 -14.71 -28.38 20.03
N MET A 305 -14.28 -27.12 20.19
CA MET A 305 -14.38 -26.14 19.13
C MET A 305 -13.36 -26.37 18.02
N LEU A 306 -12.17 -26.85 18.34
CA LEU A 306 -11.12 -27.09 17.37
C LEU A 306 -11.31 -28.39 16.59
N HIS A 307 -12.07 -29.33 17.11
CA HIS A 307 -12.44 -30.56 16.38
C HIS A 307 -13.55 -30.37 15.34
N ASP A 308 -14.24 -29.20 15.34
CA ASP A 308 -15.24 -28.87 14.33
C ASP A 308 -14.67 -28.00 13.21
N ARG A 309 -14.35 -28.64 12.09
CA ARG A 309 -13.84 -27.98 10.88
C ARG A 309 -14.81 -26.91 10.31
N LYS A 310 -16.11 -27.11 10.48
CA LYS A 310 -17.14 -26.13 10.08
C LYS A 310 -17.11 -24.89 10.96
N TYR A 311 -16.76 -25.08 12.23
CA TYR A 311 -16.59 -23.95 13.15
C TYR A 311 -15.41 -23.07 12.78
N LEU A 312 -14.26 -23.67 12.42
CA LEU A 312 -13.12 -22.91 11.92
C LEU A 312 -13.46 -22.11 10.66
N ASP A 313 -14.20 -22.71 9.71
CA ASP A 313 -14.69 -21.99 8.53
C ASP A 313 -15.57 -20.80 8.89
N LYS A 314 -16.49 -20.98 9.83
CA LYS A 314 -17.37 -19.91 10.33
C LYS A 314 -16.57 -18.78 10.98
N LEU A 315 -15.57 -19.10 11.78
CA LEU A 315 -14.70 -18.14 12.44
C LEU A 315 -13.89 -17.31 11.42
N LEU A 316 -13.23 -17.99 10.47
CA LEU A 316 -12.42 -17.34 9.43
C LEU A 316 -13.28 -16.52 8.46
N SER A 317 -14.55 -16.88 8.24
CA SER A 317 -15.48 -16.10 7.42
C SER A 317 -15.84 -14.76 8.06
N LYS A 318 -15.88 -14.66 9.39
CA LYS A 318 -16.16 -13.42 10.11
C LYS A 318 -15.07 -12.35 9.89
N VAL A 319 -13.83 -12.76 9.64
CA VAL A 319 -12.73 -11.85 9.29
C VAL A 319 -12.53 -11.73 7.78
N ASN A 320 -13.46 -12.22 6.96
CA ASN A 320 -13.41 -12.18 5.50
C ASN A 320 -12.12 -12.79 4.90
N MET A 321 -11.52 -13.77 5.57
CA MET A 321 -10.23 -14.34 5.22
C MET A 321 -10.18 -14.82 3.76
N ARG A 322 -11.21 -15.50 3.28
CA ARG A 322 -11.30 -15.98 1.90
C ARG A 322 -11.20 -14.85 0.86
N ARG A 323 -11.83 -13.69 1.14
CA ARG A 323 -11.76 -12.53 0.26
C ARG A 323 -10.37 -11.89 0.26
N LEU A 324 -9.71 -11.94 1.42
CA LEU A 324 -8.40 -11.30 1.59
C LEU A 324 -7.28 -12.04 0.88
N ILE A 325 -7.27 -13.39 0.94
CA ILE A 325 -6.16 -14.19 0.39
C ILE A 325 -6.52 -14.99 -0.87
N GLY A 326 -7.77 -14.94 -1.30
CA GLY A 326 -8.26 -15.70 -2.47
C GLY A 326 -8.64 -17.15 -2.14
N SER A 327 -9.49 -17.76 -2.97
CA SER A 327 -10.11 -19.05 -2.67
C SER A 327 -9.13 -20.22 -2.59
N ILE A 328 -8.12 -20.26 -3.45
CA ILE A 328 -7.12 -21.36 -3.49
C ILE A 328 -6.26 -21.30 -2.23
N ARG A 329 -5.61 -20.15 -1.97
CA ARG A 329 -4.77 -19.95 -0.79
C ARG A 329 -5.54 -20.10 0.52
N TYR A 330 -6.80 -19.70 0.53
CA TYR A 330 -7.68 -19.90 1.69
C TYR A 330 -7.87 -21.37 2.03
N LYS A 331 -8.06 -22.23 1.04
CA LYS A 331 -8.20 -23.68 1.24
C LYS A 331 -6.92 -24.28 1.84
N GLU A 332 -5.78 -23.95 1.25
CA GLU A 332 -4.46 -24.41 1.72
C GLU A 332 -4.16 -23.93 3.15
N MET A 333 -4.35 -22.62 3.39
CA MET A 333 -4.18 -22.03 4.73
C MET A 333 -5.07 -22.72 5.77
N LYS A 334 -6.34 -22.95 5.43
CA LYS A 334 -7.29 -23.60 6.34
C LYS A 334 -6.87 -25.02 6.66
N ASP A 335 -6.44 -25.81 5.67
CA ASP A 335 -5.98 -27.17 5.88
C ASP A 335 -4.69 -27.21 6.73
N GLN A 336 -3.77 -26.28 6.51
CA GLN A 336 -2.57 -26.14 7.33
C GLN A 336 -2.91 -25.72 8.77
N LEU A 337 -3.79 -24.73 8.91
CA LEU A 337 -4.23 -24.25 10.22
C LEU A 337 -4.94 -25.36 11.00
N TRP A 338 -5.83 -26.12 10.34
CA TRP A 338 -6.50 -27.25 10.94
C TRP A 338 -5.53 -28.28 11.52
N ARG A 339 -4.52 -28.69 10.75
CA ARG A 339 -3.48 -29.61 11.24
C ARG A 339 -2.76 -29.04 12.46
N LYS A 340 -2.30 -27.78 12.39
CA LYS A 340 -1.61 -27.13 13.52
C LYS A 340 -2.44 -27.03 14.78
N LEU A 341 -3.74 -26.78 14.65
CA LEU A 341 -4.66 -26.69 15.78
C LEU A 341 -4.98 -28.08 16.37
N SER A 342 -5.02 -29.12 15.52
CA SER A 342 -5.27 -30.50 15.96
C SER A 342 -4.05 -31.16 16.61
N ASP A 343 -2.84 -30.83 16.14
CA ASP A 343 -1.59 -31.45 16.61
C ASP A 343 -1.01 -30.81 17.89
N LYS A 344 -1.51 -29.62 18.26
CA LYS A 344 -1.01 -28.87 19.42
C LYS A 344 -1.98 -28.98 20.60
N ASN A 345 -1.43 -29.24 21.78
CA ASN A 345 -2.15 -29.05 23.05
C ASN A 345 -2.30 -27.55 23.32
N LEU A 346 -3.31 -26.93 22.73
CA LEU A 346 -3.62 -25.53 22.94
C LEU A 346 -4.48 -25.40 24.20
N THR A 347 -4.00 -24.63 25.17
CA THR A 347 -4.64 -24.47 26.47
C THR A 347 -5.33 -23.13 26.64
N THR A 348 -5.06 -22.15 25.74
CA THR A 348 -5.64 -20.81 25.82
C THR A 348 -6.22 -20.33 24.50
N VAL A 349 -7.24 -19.48 24.57
CA VAL A 349 -7.83 -18.83 23.38
C VAL A 349 -6.79 -17.94 22.69
N TYR A 350 -5.85 -17.37 23.44
CA TYR A 350 -4.75 -16.61 22.89
C TYR A 350 -3.85 -17.44 21.97
N GLN A 351 -3.56 -18.69 22.32
CA GLN A 351 -2.77 -19.57 21.47
C GLN A 351 -3.49 -19.88 20.15
N VAL A 352 -4.81 -20.08 20.20
CA VAL A 352 -5.65 -20.23 18.97
C VAL A 352 -5.56 -18.97 18.11
N TYR A 353 -5.73 -17.81 18.72
CA TYR A 353 -5.59 -16.52 18.06
C TYR A 353 -4.24 -16.39 17.35
N TRP A 354 -3.16 -16.71 18.07
CA TRP A 354 -1.81 -16.60 17.55
C TRP A 354 -1.54 -17.54 16.36
N GLU A 355 -2.03 -18.80 16.44
CA GLU A 355 -1.87 -19.73 15.32
C GLU A 355 -2.66 -19.30 14.08
N ILE A 356 -3.87 -18.76 14.25
CA ILE A 356 -4.65 -18.19 13.14
C ILE A 356 -3.90 -17.00 12.52
N LEU A 357 -3.44 -16.06 13.35
CA LEU A 357 -2.74 -14.87 12.92
C LEU A 357 -1.43 -15.20 12.18
N LYS A 358 -0.58 -16.03 12.78
CA LYS A 358 0.72 -16.43 12.21
C LYS A 358 0.56 -17.19 10.91
N THR A 359 -0.36 -18.16 10.89
CA THR A 359 -0.60 -18.96 9.68
C THR A 359 -1.16 -18.10 8.56
N GLY A 360 -2.17 -17.26 8.83
CA GLY A 360 -2.69 -16.34 7.84
C GLY A 360 -1.66 -15.36 7.31
N TYR A 361 -0.79 -14.84 8.18
CA TYR A 361 0.29 -13.93 7.78
C TYR A 361 1.28 -14.57 6.81
N SER A 362 1.62 -15.84 6.99
CA SER A 362 2.53 -16.54 6.07
C SER A 362 2.01 -16.59 4.63
N TYR A 363 0.69 -16.69 4.44
CA TYR A 363 0.06 -16.64 3.11
C TYR A 363 -0.11 -15.22 2.58
N MET A 364 -0.18 -14.22 3.46
CA MET A 364 -0.30 -12.81 3.08
C MET A 364 1.01 -12.19 2.65
N LYS A 365 2.12 -12.67 3.17
CA LYS A 365 3.48 -12.16 2.92
C LYS A 365 3.83 -12.07 1.43
N GLU A 366 3.25 -12.96 0.62
CA GLU A 366 3.47 -13.05 -0.83
C GLU A 366 2.53 -12.15 -1.66
N LEU A 367 1.54 -11.51 -1.02
CA LEU A 367 0.59 -10.66 -1.71
C LEU A 367 1.10 -9.23 -1.82
N ASN A 368 0.45 -8.45 -2.70
CA ASN A 368 0.77 -7.04 -2.83
C ASN A 368 0.40 -6.23 -1.58
N ASP A 369 1.01 -5.06 -1.42
CA ASP A 369 0.89 -4.19 -0.23
C ASP A 369 -0.57 -3.85 0.13
N ARG A 370 -1.47 -3.74 -0.86
CA ARG A 370 -2.90 -3.45 -0.63
C ARG A 370 -3.62 -4.58 0.10
N TYR A 371 -3.39 -5.82 -0.34
CA TYR A 371 -4.00 -6.99 0.32
C TYR A 371 -3.40 -7.25 1.69
N GLN A 372 -2.08 -7.04 1.84
CA GLN A 372 -1.43 -7.09 3.14
C GLN A 372 -2.04 -6.08 4.12
N ALA A 373 -2.21 -4.82 3.72
CA ALA A 373 -2.83 -3.79 4.55
C ALA A 373 -4.29 -4.13 4.94
N ALA A 374 -5.07 -4.68 4.00
CA ALA A 374 -6.44 -5.10 4.27
C ALA A 374 -6.50 -6.25 5.27
N TYR A 375 -5.62 -7.26 5.13
CA TYR A 375 -5.49 -8.36 6.07
C TYR A 375 -5.14 -7.87 7.47
N MET A 376 -4.06 -7.09 7.59
CA MET A 376 -3.59 -6.57 8.86
C MET A 376 -4.65 -5.72 9.58
N SER A 377 -5.46 -4.97 8.82
CA SER A 377 -6.58 -4.22 9.37
C SER A 377 -7.77 -5.10 9.77
N GLY A 378 -8.04 -6.18 9.04
CA GLY A 378 -9.13 -7.11 9.35
C GLY A 378 -8.84 -7.97 10.59
N MET A 379 -7.60 -8.42 10.74
CA MET A 379 -7.22 -9.32 11.83
C MET A 379 -7.23 -8.68 13.23
N LYS A 380 -7.27 -7.36 13.34
CA LYS A 380 -7.42 -6.66 14.63
C LYS A 380 -8.75 -6.95 15.32
N GLU A 381 -9.78 -7.34 14.57
CA GLU A 381 -11.10 -7.66 15.12
C GLU A 381 -11.19 -9.10 15.65
N LEU A 382 -10.25 -9.96 15.27
CA LEU A 382 -10.27 -11.38 15.63
C LEU A 382 -10.27 -11.62 17.15
N PRO A 383 -9.53 -10.88 18.00
CA PRO A 383 -9.60 -11.06 19.45
C PRO A 383 -11.01 -10.88 20.00
N GLY A 384 -11.71 -9.83 19.56
CA GLY A 384 -13.10 -9.56 19.98
C GLY A 384 -14.08 -10.65 19.51
N ILE A 385 -13.90 -11.14 18.29
CA ILE A 385 -14.71 -12.23 17.72
C ILE A 385 -14.52 -13.52 18.52
N LEU A 386 -13.28 -13.91 18.79
CA LEU A 386 -12.95 -15.08 19.60
C LEU A 386 -13.59 -15.00 20.99
N LYS A 387 -13.43 -13.86 21.66
CA LYS A 387 -14.02 -13.64 22.98
C LYS A 387 -15.55 -13.83 22.97
N GLN A 388 -16.25 -13.24 22.01
CA GLN A 388 -17.71 -13.37 21.90
C GLN A 388 -18.13 -14.84 21.67
N GLU A 389 -17.46 -15.56 20.78
CA GLU A 389 -17.76 -16.95 20.48
C GLU A 389 -17.56 -17.85 21.70
N PHE A 390 -16.49 -17.66 22.45
CA PHE A 390 -16.22 -18.45 23.65
C PHE A 390 -17.21 -18.14 24.79
N VAL A 391 -17.52 -16.87 25.05
CA VAL A 391 -18.48 -16.46 26.08
C VAL A 391 -19.89 -16.96 25.76
N GLN A 392 -20.35 -16.85 24.50
CA GLN A 392 -21.68 -17.30 24.09
C GLN A 392 -21.83 -18.82 24.22
N LYS A 393 -20.83 -19.62 23.86
CA LYS A 393 -20.86 -21.07 24.04
C LYS A 393 -20.86 -21.48 25.51
N LYS A 394 -20.13 -20.78 26.37
CA LYS A 394 -20.15 -20.99 27.81
C LYS A 394 -21.55 -20.80 28.39
N ARG A 395 -22.21 -19.68 28.07
CA ARG A 395 -23.58 -19.39 28.52
C ARG A 395 -24.59 -20.43 28.07
N LYS A 396 -24.48 -20.94 26.81
CA LYS A 396 -25.37 -22.00 26.32
C LYS A 396 -25.15 -23.31 27.05
N LYS A 397 -23.90 -23.66 27.38
CA LYS A 397 -23.61 -24.90 28.16
C LYS A 397 -24.12 -24.78 29.59
N ASP A 398 -23.87 -23.68 30.24
CA ASP A 398 -24.34 -23.38 31.60
C ASP A 398 -25.89 -23.37 31.70
N THR A 399 -26.60 -22.94 30.65
CA THR A 399 -28.07 -22.98 30.59
C THR A 399 -28.60 -24.41 30.35
N VAL A 400 -27.92 -25.23 29.54
CA VAL A 400 -28.31 -26.62 29.33
C VAL A 400 -28.04 -27.45 30.59
N ASP A 401 -26.90 -27.29 31.21
CA ASP A 401 -26.55 -27.99 32.46
C ASP A 401 -27.47 -27.52 33.61
N GLY A 402 -27.86 -26.24 33.66
CA GLY A 402 -28.82 -25.70 34.61
C GLY A 402 -30.26 -26.20 34.39
N GLN A 403 -30.68 -26.43 33.14
CA GLN A 403 -31.99 -27.01 32.83
C GLN A 403 -32.05 -28.50 33.20
N ILE A 404 -30.96 -29.24 33.02
CA ILE A 404 -30.90 -30.67 33.44
C ILE A 404 -30.98 -30.74 34.96
N SER A 405 -30.32 -29.88 35.71
CA SER A 405 -30.37 -29.87 37.18
C SER A 405 -31.77 -29.51 37.73
N ILE A 406 -32.54 -28.68 37.03
CA ILE A 406 -33.92 -28.34 37.41
C ILE A 406 -34.86 -29.55 37.18
N PHE A 407 -34.65 -30.32 36.10
CA PHE A 407 -35.43 -31.50 35.82
C PHE A 407 -35.12 -32.65 36.79
N GLU A 408 -33.88 -32.79 37.28
CA GLU A 408 -33.51 -33.75 38.31
C GLU A 408 -34.11 -33.41 39.68
N CYS A 409 -34.32 -32.12 39.99
CA CYS A 409 -34.95 -31.70 41.24
C CYS A 409 -36.48 -31.84 41.27
N ILE A 410 -37.13 -32.06 40.12
CA ILE A 410 -38.60 -32.23 40.05
C ILE A 410 -39.01 -33.72 40.16
N ASN A 411 -38.12 -34.64 40.04
CA ASN A 411 -38.39 -36.09 40.16
C ASN A 411 -37.91 -36.71 41.51
N LEU A 412 -37.66 -35.87 42.50
CA LEU A 412 -37.50 -36.23 43.93
C LEU A 412 -38.64 -35.62 44.75
#